data_74ded12da82525bf77b81b7b386af963
#
_entry.id   74ded12da82525bf77b81b7b386af963
#
_cell.length_a   1.000
_cell.length_b   1.000
_cell.length_c   1.000
_cell.angle_alpha   90.00
_cell.angle_beta   90.00
_cell.angle_gamma   90.00
#
_symmetry.space_group_name_H-M   'P 1'
#
loop_
_entity.id
_entity.type
_entity.pdbx_description
1 polymer ?
#
loop_
_entity_poly.entity_id
_entity_poly.type
_entity_poly.pdbx_seq_one_letter_code
_entity_poly.pdbx_strand_id
1 'polypeptide(L)'
;MTGLAKAKVVKTAKYKQYKYIKVDPTYEDGIALVTLNRPEVLNALSLTLMEELGDALTSLDKDNSVKSVILTGSDRAFSVGADLKEVASSKTIDLLIIDQFSIWDEMGRFKKPLIAAVSGWVVGGGCELAMLCDMVVASETAKFGQPEIRRGIGSGAGGTQRMPRAVGKAKAMEIILTGDYVDAEEALRINLINHVYPVDQYLEGALKIARKIAELPPLAVRLAKESVNKAFNSTLSDGLTFERKNYYLTFSTEDQKEGIRAFLEKRKPNYKGN
;
A
#
# COMPACT_ATOMS: atom_id res chain seq x y z
N MET A 1 39.32 -13.49 21.44
CA MET A 1 39.01 -14.29 20.26
C MET A 1 37.66 -13.85 19.73
N THR A 2 37.70 -13.22 18.61
CA THR A 2 36.64 -12.44 17.96
C THR A 2 35.62 -13.37 17.31
N GLY A 3 34.39 -13.34 17.82
CA GLY A 3 33.24 -14.02 17.18
C GLY A 3 32.76 -13.21 15.97
N LEU A 4 33.18 -13.60 14.77
CA LEU A 4 32.67 -13.11 13.50
C LEU A 4 31.19 -13.49 13.37
N ALA A 5 30.30 -12.49 13.34
CA ALA A 5 28.92 -12.66 12.96
C ALA A 5 28.88 -13.27 11.55
N LYS A 6 28.31 -14.46 11.42
CA LYS A 6 28.03 -15.08 10.12
C LYS A 6 27.01 -14.21 9.39
N ALA A 7 27.48 -13.46 8.39
CA ALA A 7 26.61 -12.81 7.43
C ALA A 7 25.68 -13.87 6.82
N LYS A 8 24.37 -13.72 7.01
CA LYS A 8 23.37 -14.55 6.31
C LYS A 8 23.55 -14.29 4.82
N VAL A 9 23.99 -15.30 4.08
CA VAL A 9 23.96 -15.28 2.62
C VAL A 9 22.49 -15.28 2.22
N VAL A 10 22.00 -14.11 1.89
CA VAL A 10 20.62 -13.91 1.43
C VAL A 10 20.52 -14.54 0.04
N LYS A 11 19.65 -15.54 -0.12
CA LYS A 11 19.27 -16.06 -1.43
C LYS A 11 18.42 -15.01 -2.16
N THR A 12 19.06 -14.05 -2.82
CA THR A 12 18.44 -12.98 -3.61
C THR A 12 17.87 -13.46 -4.95
N ALA A 13 17.87 -14.75 -5.23
CA ALA A 13 17.51 -15.32 -6.54
C ALA A 13 16.00 -15.42 -6.84
N LYS A 14 15.12 -14.97 -5.93
CA LYS A 14 13.66 -15.16 -6.05
C LYS A 14 12.92 -13.97 -6.71
N TYR A 15 13.54 -12.81 -6.76
CA TYR A 15 12.94 -11.60 -7.28
C TYR A 15 13.70 -11.12 -8.51
N LYS A 16 12.95 -10.63 -9.52
CA LYS A 16 13.54 -10.03 -10.71
C LYS A 16 14.24 -8.72 -10.34
N GLN A 17 15.21 -8.34 -11.15
CA GLN A 17 15.69 -6.96 -11.12
C GLN A 17 14.74 -6.10 -11.95
N TYR A 18 14.25 -5.02 -11.35
CA TYR A 18 13.36 -4.06 -11.96
C TYR A 18 14.14 -2.80 -12.33
N LYS A 19 13.64 -2.07 -13.31
CA LYS A 19 14.27 -0.84 -13.80
C LYS A 19 13.81 0.37 -12.99
N TYR A 20 12.53 0.43 -12.67
CA TYR A 20 11.87 1.60 -12.12
C TYR A 20 11.40 1.43 -10.68
N ILE A 21 11.62 0.27 -10.10
CA ILE A 21 11.40 0.04 -8.66
C ILE A 21 12.60 -0.70 -8.06
N LYS A 22 12.76 -0.57 -6.76
CA LYS A 22 13.68 -1.42 -5.96
C LYS A 22 12.86 -2.27 -5.02
N VAL A 23 13.17 -3.55 -4.92
CA VAL A 23 12.48 -4.50 -4.02
C VAL A 23 13.52 -5.10 -3.08
N ASP A 24 13.35 -4.85 -1.79
CA ASP A 24 14.06 -5.55 -0.73
C ASP A 24 13.06 -6.44 0.03
N PRO A 25 12.99 -7.74 -0.29
CA PRO A 25 12.03 -8.65 0.33
C PRO A 25 12.38 -9.04 1.76
N THR A 26 13.57 -8.68 2.22
CA THR A 26 14.12 -9.01 3.54
C THR A 26 14.60 -7.78 4.29
N TYR A 27 13.95 -6.63 4.03
CA TYR A 27 14.32 -5.35 4.63
C TYR A 27 14.39 -5.44 6.16
N GLU A 28 13.37 -6.06 6.76
CA GLU A 28 13.38 -6.57 8.14
C GLU A 28 12.68 -7.93 8.21
N ASP A 29 12.72 -8.60 9.36
CA ASP A 29 12.07 -9.91 9.53
C ASP A 29 10.55 -9.81 9.29
N GLY A 30 10.08 -10.51 8.27
CA GLY A 30 8.69 -10.46 7.83
C GLY A 30 8.26 -9.18 7.08
N ILE A 31 9.16 -8.24 6.81
CA ILE A 31 8.83 -6.95 6.18
C ILE A 31 9.62 -6.77 4.89
N ALA A 32 8.90 -6.55 3.79
CA ALA A 32 9.49 -6.15 2.52
C ALA A 32 9.35 -4.64 2.29
N LEU A 33 10.36 -4.05 1.65
CA LEU A 33 10.33 -2.66 1.20
C LEU A 33 10.32 -2.62 -0.33
N VAL A 34 9.36 -1.89 -0.90
CA VAL A 34 9.30 -1.57 -2.32
C VAL A 34 9.47 -0.05 -2.47
N THR A 35 10.45 0.37 -3.26
CA THR A 35 10.75 1.79 -3.47
C THR A 35 10.54 2.15 -4.93
N LEU A 36 9.69 3.13 -5.22
CA LEU A 36 9.59 3.75 -6.54
C LEU A 36 10.90 4.46 -6.87
N ASN A 37 11.49 4.21 -8.03
CA ASN A 37 12.85 4.63 -8.35
C ASN A 37 12.96 5.25 -9.75
N ARG A 38 12.18 6.33 -9.98
CA ARG A 38 12.29 7.24 -11.13
C ARG A 38 12.43 8.70 -10.64
N PRO A 39 13.47 9.02 -9.85
CA PRO A 39 13.59 10.32 -9.18
C PRO A 39 13.71 11.49 -10.16
N GLU A 40 14.24 11.27 -11.36
CA GLU A 40 14.42 12.27 -12.43
C GLU A 40 13.08 12.84 -12.96
N VAL A 41 11.99 12.08 -12.80
CA VAL A 41 10.62 12.48 -13.16
C VAL A 41 9.68 12.42 -11.95
N LEU A 42 10.22 12.57 -10.74
CA LEU A 42 9.46 12.57 -9.48
C LEU A 42 8.55 11.35 -9.33
N ASN A 43 9.06 10.18 -9.72
CA ASN A 43 8.34 8.90 -9.71
C ASN A 43 7.01 8.94 -10.50
N ALA A 44 6.99 9.60 -11.66
CA ALA A 44 5.85 9.52 -12.56
C ALA A 44 5.57 8.06 -12.94
N LEU A 45 4.29 7.68 -12.87
CA LEU A 45 3.81 6.31 -13.08
C LEU A 45 3.68 6.03 -14.58
N SER A 46 4.70 5.41 -15.15
CA SER A 46 4.65 4.84 -16.51
C SER A 46 3.99 3.46 -16.48
N LEU A 47 3.51 2.98 -17.63
CA LEU A 47 2.98 1.62 -17.77
C LEU A 47 4.00 0.58 -17.28
N THR A 48 5.26 0.68 -17.70
CA THR A 48 6.32 -0.23 -17.25
C THR A 48 6.55 -0.20 -15.74
N LEU A 49 6.54 0.98 -15.10
CA LEU A 49 6.67 1.05 -13.64
C LEU A 49 5.50 0.33 -12.94
N MET A 50 4.28 0.51 -13.45
CA MET A 50 3.09 -0.11 -12.89
C MET A 50 3.10 -1.63 -13.08
N GLU A 51 3.53 -2.12 -14.25
CA GLU A 51 3.75 -3.56 -14.50
C GLU A 51 4.79 -4.16 -13.54
N GLU A 52 5.92 -3.48 -13.38
CA GLU A 52 6.96 -3.90 -12.43
C GLU A 52 6.43 -3.95 -10.99
N LEU A 53 5.66 -2.95 -10.57
CA LEU A 53 5.07 -2.91 -9.23
C LEU A 53 4.05 -4.04 -9.04
N GLY A 54 3.19 -4.31 -10.02
CA GLY A 54 2.22 -5.41 -9.98
C GLY A 54 2.90 -6.78 -9.89
N ASP A 55 3.94 -7.03 -10.72
CA ASP A 55 4.73 -8.26 -10.68
C ASP A 55 5.44 -8.43 -9.32
N ALA A 56 6.02 -7.35 -8.79
CA ALA A 56 6.67 -7.37 -7.48
C ALA A 56 5.68 -7.71 -6.36
N LEU A 57 4.53 -7.05 -6.30
CA LEU A 57 3.50 -7.32 -5.30
C LEU A 57 2.96 -8.75 -5.42
N THR A 58 2.73 -9.25 -6.64
CA THR A 58 2.32 -10.65 -6.88
C THR A 58 3.36 -11.64 -6.35
N SER A 59 4.65 -11.35 -6.53
CA SER A 59 5.75 -12.17 -6.03
C SER A 59 5.84 -12.14 -4.50
N LEU A 60 5.69 -10.96 -3.90
CA LEU A 60 5.67 -10.76 -2.46
C LEU A 60 4.45 -11.40 -1.79
N ASP A 61 3.27 -11.42 -2.45
CA ASP A 61 2.07 -12.08 -1.93
C ASP A 61 2.26 -13.61 -1.80
N LYS A 62 3.03 -14.21 -2.70
CA LYS A 62 3.36 -15.65 -2.70
C LYS A 62 4.50 -16.02 -1.74
N ASP A 63 5.26 -15.06 -1.24
CA ASP A 63 6.40 -15.34 -0.35
C ASP A 63 5.98 -15.42 1.11
N ASN A 64 5.87 -16.62 1.66
CA ASN A 64 5.45 -16.83 3.06
C ASN A 64 6.37 -16.19 4.10
N SER A 65 7.62 -15.83 3.75
CA SER A 65 8.51 -15.11 4.66
C SER A 65 8.12 -13.64 4.83
N VAL A 66 7.36 -13.06 3.88
CA VAL A 66 6.87 -11.68 3.92
C VAL A 66 5.48 -11.66 4.57
N LYS A 67 5.30 -10.85 5.60
CA LYS A 67 4.06 -10.68 6.36
C LYS A 67 3.40 -9.32 6.10
N SER A 68 4.21 -8.29 5.79
CA SER A 68 3.74 -6.94 5.41
C SER A 68 4.69 -6.31 4.41
N VAL A 69 4.19 -5.33 3.65
CA VAL A 69 4.97 -4.61 2.63
C VAL A 69 4.85 -3.12 2.88
N ILE A 70 5.97 -2.41 2.80
CA ILE A 70 6.01 -0.95 2.77
C ILE A 70 6.30 -0.53 1.34
N LEU A 71 5.48 0.37 0.80
CA LEU A 71 5.68 1.03 -0.48
C LEU A 71 6.09 2.48 -0.24
N THR A 72 7.22 2.90 -0.80
CA THR A 72 7.75 4.25 -0.62
C THR A 72 8.29 4.84 -1.92
N GLY A 73 8.68 6.10 -1.87
CA GLY A 73 9.35 6.80 -2.97
C GLY A 73 10.61 7.52 -2.48
N SER A 74 10.72 8.81 -2.76
CA SER A 74 11.80 9.67 -2.27
C SER A 74 11.22 10.78 -1.37
N ASP A 75 12.09 11.48 -0.64
CA ASP A 75 11.69 12.62 0.21
C ASP A 75 11.06 13.76 -0.61
N ARG A 76 11.43 13.91 -1.89
CA ARG A 76 10.89 14.94 -2.78
C ARG A 76 9.54 14.58 -3.36
N ALA A 77 9.31 13.29 -3.61
CA ALA A 77 8.05 12.79 -4.16
C ALA A 77 7.90 11.29 -3.89
N PHE A 78 6.75 10.92 -3.37
CA PHE A 78 6.28 9.56 -3.51
C PHE A 78 5.97 9.29 -4.98
N SER A 79 5.06 10.07 -5.57
CA SER A 79 4.79 10.07 -7.01
C SER A 79 3.95 11.29 -7.42
N VAL A 80 4.22 11.83 -8.60
CA VAL A 80 3.45 12.92 -9.22
C VAL A 80 2.32 12.43 -10.13
N GLY A 81 2.01 11.13 -10.11
CA GLY A 81 0.94 10.52 -10.91
C GLY A 81 1.38 10.09 -12.28
N ALA A 82 0.41 9.95 -13.21
CA ALA A 82 0.64 9.40 -14.53
C ALA A 82 1.78 10.09 -15.30
N ASP A 83 2.57 9.32 -16.04
CA ASP A 83 3.54 9.84 -16.98
C ASP A 83 2.80 10.46 -18.18
N LEU A 84 2.64 11.79 -18.15
CA LEU A 84 1.86 12.52 -19.16
C LEU A 84 2.42 12.38 -20.57
N LYS A 85 3.71 12.02 -20.74
CA LYS A 85 4.29 11.79 -22.06
C LYS A 85 3.71 10.52 -22.71
N GLU A 86 3.39 9.50 -21.90
CA GLU A 86 2.77 8.27 -22.40
C GLU A 86 1.30 8.45 -22.78
N VAL A 87 0.57 9.31 -22.06
CA VAL A 87 -0.88 9.50 -22.30
C VAL A 87 -1.23 10.63 -23.27
N ALA A 88 -0.31 11.57 -23.53
CA ALA A 88 -0.59 12.79 -24.30
C ALA A 88 -1.08 12.52 -25.73
N SER A 89 -0.65 11.44 -26.36
CA SER A 89 -1.02 11.05 -27.74
C SER A 89 -2.01 9.89 -27.81
N SER A 90 -2.47 9.39 -26.67
CA SER A 90 -3.36 8.22 -26.61
C SER A 90 -4.75 8.54 -27.14
N LYS A 91 -5.31 7.64 -27.95
CA LYS A 91 -6.70 7.70 -28.39
C LYS A 91 -7.57 6.84 -27.48
N THR A 92 -8.84 7.17 -27.39
CA THR A 92 -9.83 6.43 -26.56
C THR A 92 -9.80 4.93 -26.81
N ILE A 93 -9.73 4.51 -28.09
CA ILE A 93 -9.71 3.09 -28.47
C ILE A 93 -8.42 2.42 -27.99
N ASP A 94 -7.27 3.08 -28.10
CA ASP A 94 -5.98 2.53 -27.67
C ASP A 94 -6.00 2.31 -26.14
N LEU A 95 -6.53 3.29 -25.38
CA LEU A 95 -6.66 3.18 -23.92
C LEU A 95 -7.61 2.06 -23.49
N LEU A 96 -8.71 1.86 -24.24
CA LEU A 96 -9.67 0.78 -23.96
C LEU A 96 -9.07 -0.60 -24.28
N ILE A 97 -8.25 -0.72 -25.33
CA ILE A 97 -7.63 -2.00 -25.69
C ILE A 97 -6.49 -2.34 -24.73
N ILE A 98 -5.66 -1.37 -24.35
CA ILE A 98 -4.53 -1.57 -23.42
C ILE A 98 -5.05 -1.88 -22.02
N ASP A 99 -6.22 -1.32 -21.63
CA ASP A 99 -6.79 -1.44 -20.28
C ASP A 99 -5.74 -1.20 -19.18
N GLN A 100 -5.07 -0.05 -19.27
CA GLN A 100 -3.95 0.31 -18.39
C GLN A 100 -4.31 0.28 -16.88
N PHE A 101 -5.59 0.23 -16.55
CA PHE A 101 -6.07 0.18 -15.16
C PHE A 101 -6.26 -1.25 -14.63
N SER A 102 -6.20 -2.28 -15.47
CA SER A 102 -6.31 -3.69 -15.02
C SER A 102 -5.25 -4.05 -13.97
N ILE A 103 -4.03 -3.52 -14.11
CA ILE A 103 -2.96 -3.72 -13.12
C ILE A 103 -3.29 -3.11 -11.75
N TRP A 104 -4.04 -2.00 -11.71
CA TRP A 104 -4.51 -1.41 -10.45
C TRP A 104 -5.50 -2.31 -9.73
N ASP A 105 -6.37 -2.97 -10.49
CA ASP A 105 -7.32 -3.94 -9.94
C ASP A 105 -6.60 -5.17 -9.39
N GLU A 106 -5.54 -5.63 -10.07
CA GLU A 106 -4.69 -6.71 -9.58
C GLU A 106 -3.98 -6.33 -8.28
N MET A 107 -3.36 -5.15 -8.23
CA MET A 107 -2.74 -4.64 -7.01
C MET A 107 -3.74 -4.47 -5.86
N GLY A 108 -4.98 -4.05 -6.17
CA GLY A 108 -6.07 -3.95 -5.19
C GLY A 108 -6.47 -5.28 -4.56
N ARG A 109 -6.08 -6.41 -5.15
CA ARG A 109 -6.29 -7.78 -4.61
C ARG A 109 -5.11 -8.29 -3.78
N PHE A 110 -4.09 -7.49 -3.57
CA PHE A 110 -2.94 -7.85 -2.73
C PHE A 110 -3.40 -8.19 -1.31
N LYS A 111 -3.04 -9.39 -0.84
CA LYS A 111 -3.66 -9.97 0.37
C LYS A 111 -2.96 -9.61 1.67
N LYS A 112 -1.67 -9.28 1.61
CA LYS A 112 -0.90 -8.88 2.79
C LYS A 112 -1.11 -7.39 3.07
N PRO A 113 -0.89 -6.94 4.32
CA PRO A 113 -0.88 -5.52 4.62
C PRO A 113 0.13 -4.75 3.78
N LEU A 114 -0.34 -3.67 3.14
CA LEU A 114 0.43 -2.77 2.30
C LEU A 114 0.37 -1.37 2.91
N ILE A 115 1.51 -0.85 3.31
CA ILE A 115 1.64 0.46 3.98
C ILE A 115 2.36 1.41 3.04
N ALA A 116 1.74 2.53 2.69
CA ALA A 116 2.42 3.60 1.97
C ALA A 116 3.19 4.48 2.96
N ALA A 117 4.51 4.63 2.77
CA ALA A 117 5.35 5.59 3.44
C ALA A 117 5.68 6.71 2.45
N VAL A 118 5.06 7.88 2.61
CA VAL A 118 5.04 8.92 1.57
C VAL A 118 5.66 10.24 2.04
N SER A 119 6.35 10.92 1.14
CA SER A 119 6.93 12.25 1.38
C SER A 119 6.87 13.11 0.12
N GLY A 120 6.90 14.43 0.28
CA GLY A 120 6.85 15.38 -0.82
C GLY A 120 5.55 15.26 -1.64
N TRP A 121 5.66 15.15 -2.96
CA TRP A 121 4.49 15.11 -3.82
C TRP A 121 3.81 13.73 -3.83
N VAL A 122 2.51 13.70 -3.53
CA VAL A 122 1.63 12.52 -3.51
C VAL A 122 0.36 12.91 -4.28
N VAL A 123 0.45 13.03 -5.60
CA VAL A 123 -0.62 13.69 -6.38
C VAL A 123 -1.07 12.88 -7.59
N GLY A 124 -2.30 13.08 -7.99
CA GLY A 124 -2.91 12.33 -9.09
C GLY A 124 -2.85 10.83 -8.88
N GLY A 125 -2.40 10.08 -9.87
CA GLY A 125 -2.17 8.65 -9.75
C GLY A 125 -1.29 8.26 -8.55
N GLY A 126 -0.36 9.13 -8.11
CA GLY A 126 0.42 8.91 -6.89
C GLY A 126 -0.44 8.94 -5.62
N CYS A 127 -1.41 9.84 -5.54
CA CYS A 127 -2.39 9.87 -4.46
C CYS A 127 -3.34 8.65 -4.54
N GLU A 128 -3.73 8.25 -5.75
CA GLU A 128 -4.54 7.04 -5.97
C GLU A 128 -3.79 5.78 -5.52
N LEU A 129 -2.47 5.70 -5.80
CA LEU A 129 -1.62 4.59 -5.36
C LEU A 129 -1.46 4.57 -3.83
N ALA A 130 -1.29 5.72 -3.19
CA ALA A 130 -1.27 5.81 -1.74
C ALA A 130 -2.60 5.36 -1.12
N MET A 131 -3.74 5.79 -1.67
CA MET A 131 -5.09 5.37 -1.23
C MET A 131 -5.43 3.91 -1.57
N LEU A 132 -4.71 3.25 -2.48
CA LEU A 132 -4.85 1.82 -2.74
C LEU A 132 -4.20 0.99 -1.63
N CYS A 133 -3.18 1.54 -0.96
CA CYS A 133 -2.57 0.91 0.21
C CYS A 133 -3.55 0.87 1.39
N ASP A 134 -3.35 -0.05 2.33
CA ASP A 134 -4.22 -0.20 3.49
C ASP A 134 -4.05 0.93 4.53
N MET A 135 -2.86 1.48 4.60
CA MET A 135 -2.50 2.57 5.52
C MET A 135 -1.51 3.51 4.84
N VAL A 136 -1.56 4.79 5.24
CA VAL A 136 -0.66 5.82 4.74
C VAL A 136 0.02 6.53 5.91
N VAL A 137 1.34 6.50 5.92
CA VAL A 137 2.19 7.26 6.84
C VAL A 137 2.92 8.31 6.03
N ALA A 138 2.78 9.56 6.41
CA ALA A 138 3.33 10.68 5.65
C ALA A 138 4.45 11.42 6.39
N SER A 139 5.35 12.03 5.64
CA SER A 139 6.19 13.10 6.19
C SER A 139 5.38 14.39 6.33
N GLU A 140 5.83 15.29 7.20
CA GLU A 140 5.28 16.65 7.35
C GLU A 140 5.32 17.49 6.07
N THR A 141 6.22 17.12 5.12
CA THR A 141 6.36 17.81 3.84
C THR A 141 5.44 17.27 2.75
N ALA A 142 4.68 16.22 3.03
CA ALA A 142 3.82 15.57 2.04
C ALA A 142 2.66 16.50 1.61
N LYS A 143 2.38 16.48 0.30
CA LYS A 143 1.26 17.22 -0.31
C LYS A 143 0.42 16.28 -1.14
N PHE A 144 -0.87 16.22 -0.84
CA PHE A 144 -1.84 15.34 -1.48
C PHE A 144 -2.78 16.13 -2.37
N GLY A 145 -3.28 15.51 -3.44
CA GLY A 145 -4.28 16.11 -4.31
C GLY A 145 -4.58 15.30 -5.55
N GLN A 146 -5.65 15.72 -6.27
CA GLN A 146 -6.10 15.14 -7.53
C GLN A 146 -6.15 16.24 -8.60
N PRO A 147 -5.00 16.69 -9.15
CA PRO A 147 -4.92 17.85 -10.02
C PRO A 147 -5.26 17.56 -11.48
N GLU A 148 -5.77 16.39 -11.82
CA GLU A 148 -6.09 15.93 -13.17
C GLU A 148 -7.02 16.90 -13.89
N ILE A 149 -7.99 17.45 -13.19
CA ILE A 149 -8.97 18.40 -13.74
C ILE A 149 -8.32 19.65 -14.36
N ARG A 150 -7.16 20.07 -13.83
CA ARG A 150 -6.40 21.21 -14.37
C ARG A 150 -5.79 20.92 -15.75
N ARG A 151 -5.83 19.67 -16.19
CA ARG A 151 -5.32 19.17 -17.48
C ARG A 151 -6.44 18.67 -18.39
N GLY A 152 -7.71 18.88 -18.00
CA GLY A 152 -8.88 18.45 -18.77
C GLY A 152 -9.13 16.96 -18.75
N ILE A 153 -8.56 16.23 -17.77
CA ILE A 153 -8.78 14.79 -17.58
C ILE A 153 -9.30 14.54 -16.17
N GLY A 154 -9.90 13.38 -15.94
CA GLY A 154 -10.34 12.94 -14.61
C GLY A 154 -9.39 11.92 -14.01
N SER A 155 -9.56 11.62 -12.73
CA SER A 155 -8.91 10.51 -12.06
C SER A 155 -9.37 9.19 -12.67
N GLY A 156 -8.46 8.25 -12.91
CA GLY A 156 -8.77 6.97 -13.56
C GLY A 156 -8.49 5.74 -12.69
N ALA A 157 -7.60 5.88 -11.71
CA ALA A 157 -7.14 4.77 -10.89
C ALA A 157 -7.84 4.69 -9.51
N GLY A 158 -8.99 5.32 -9.37
CA GLY A 158 -9.86 5.22 -8.19
C GLY A 158 -9.93 6.46 -7.32
N GLY A 159 -9.34 7.60 -7.71
CA GLY A 159 -9.37 8.85 -6.94
C GLY A 159 -10.79 9.30 -6.61
N THR A 160 -11.70 9.31 -7.60
CA THR A 160 -13.11 9.66 -7.41
C THR A 160 -13.89 8.63 -6.59
N GLN A 161 -13.33 7.45 -6.34
CA GLN A 161 -13.98 6.37 -5.60
C GLN A 161 -13.42 6.23 -4.19
N ARG A 162 -12.09 6.20 -4.05
CA ARG A 162 -11.43 6.02 -2.75
C ARG A 162 -11.46 7.29 -1.90
N MET A 163 -11.18 8.45 -2.51
CA MET A 163 -11.14 9.70 -1.75
C MET A 163 -12.46 10.01 -1.02
N PRO A 164 -13.65 10.01 -1.67
CA PRO A 164 -14.90 10.29 -0.94
C PRO A 164 -15.25 9.25 0.12
N ARG A 165 -14.74 8.02 0.01
CA ARG A 165 -14.89 7.00 1.05
C ARG A 165 -13.98 7.26 2.26
N ALA A 166 -12.83 7.89 2.06
CA ALA A 166 -11.92 8.27 3.13
C ALA A 166 -12.34 9.58 3.82
N VAL A 167 -12.52 10.66 3.04
CA VAL A 167 -12.66 12.03 3.57
C VAL A 167 -14.10 12.57 3.54
N GLY A 168 -15.04 11.79 3.03
CA GLY A 168 -16.43 12.23 2.81
C GLY A 168 -16.57 13.03 1.51
N LYS A 169 -17.84 13.12 1.02
CA LYS A 169 -18.19 13.70 -0.28
C LYS A 169 -17.76 15.16 -0.42
N ALA A 170 -18.03 15.99 0.59
CA ALA A 170 -17.81 17.45 0.48
C ALA A 170 -16.33 17.78 0.28
N LYS A 171 -15.44 17.20 1.11
CA LYS A 171 -14.01 17.44 1.02
C LYS A 171 -13.40 16.82 -0.25
N ALA A 172 -13.87 15.64 -0.66
CA ALA A 172 -13.44 15.03 -1.91
C ALA A 172 -13.79 15.88 -3.13
N MET A 173 -15.03 16.45 -3.16
CA MET A 173 -15.46 17.37 -4.23
C MET A 173 -14.58 18.61 -4.30
N GLU A 174 -14.25 19.22 -3.15
CA GLU A 174 -13.38 20.39 -3.10
C GLU A 174 -12.01 20.06 -3.73
N ILE A 175 -11.33 19.02 -3.24
CA ILE A 175 -9.99 18.62 -3.71
C ILE A 175 -10.01 18.26 -5.22
N ILE A 176 -10.98 17.46 -5.65
CA ILE A 176 -11.02 16.93 -7.02
C ILE A 176 -11.43 18.00 -8.03
N LEU A 177 -12.45 18.83 -7.72
CA LEU A 177 -12.97 19.80 -8.68
C LEU A 177 -12.13 21.07 -8.78
N THR A 178 -11.41 21.44 -7.72
CA THR A 178 -10.45 22.56 -7.77
C THR A 178 -9.07 22.10 -8.25
N GLY A 179 -8.74 20.81 -8.03
CA GLY A 179 -7.41 20.27 -8.21
C GLY A 179 -6.39 20.80 -7.21
N ASP A 180 -6.85 21.39 -6.10
CA ASP A 180 -6.00 21.95 -5.07
C ASP A 180 -5.32 20.85 -4.25
N TYR A 181 -4.23 21.24 -3.58
CA TYR A 181 -3.46 20.34 -2.74
C TYR A 181 -3.78 20.58 -1.26
N VAL A 182 -3.76 19.51 -0.49
CA VAL A 182 -3.79 19.56 0.97
C VAL A 182 -2.42 19.12 1.52
N ASP A 183 -1.97 19.75 2.61
CA ASP A 183 -0.76 19.34 3.31
C ASP A 183 -0.99 18.10 4.18
N ALA A 184 0.07 17.64 4.82
CA ALA A 184 0.04 16.43 5.63
C ALA A 184 -0.85 16.58 6.89
N GLU A 185 -0.90 17.76 7.51
CA GLU A 185 -1.72 18.01 8.70
C GLU A 185 -3.20 17.99 8.33
N GLU A 186 -3.59 18.68 7.25
CA GLU A 186 -4.96 18.62 6.75
C GLU A 186 -5.34 17.21 6.30
N ALA A 187 -4.44 16.49 5.60
CA ALA A 187 -4.67 15.11 5.18
C ALA A 187 -4.93 14.18 6.38
N LEU A 188 -4.21 14.37 7.48
CA LEU A 188 -4.45 13.67 8.75
C LEU A 188 -5.81 14.06 9.35
N ARG A 189 -6.10 15.37 9.42
CA ARG A 189 -7.35 15.90 9.99
C ARG A 189 -8.61 15.38 9.29
N ILE A 190 -8.53 15.20 7.98
CA ILE A 190 -9.66 14.71 7.15
C ILE A 190 -9.69 13.18 7.00
N ASN A 191 -8.83 12.43 7.72
CA ASN A 191 -8.71 10.97 7.68
C ASN A 191 -8.24 10.41 6.30
N LEU A 192 -7.52 11.19 5.52
CA LEU A 192 -6.90 10.68 4.28
C LEU A 192 -5.67 9.82 4.58
N ILE A 193 -4.98 10.10 5.69
CA ILE A 193 -3.77 9.38 6.14
C ILE A 193 -3.85 9.02 7.61
N ASN A 194 -2.97 8.12 8.07
CA ASN A 194 -2.98 7.60 9.44
C ASN A 194 -2.05 8.36 10.40
N HIS A 195 -0.89 8.79 9.92
CA HIS A 195 0.13 9.43 10.75
C HIS A 195 0.97 10.43 9.97
N VAL A 196 1.49 11.44 10.67
CA VAL A 196 2.49 12.39 10.16
C VAL A 196 3.74 12.33 11.05
N TYR A 197 4.90 12.35 10.43
CA TYR A 197 6.21 12.36 11.09
C TYR A 197 7.14 13.40 10.43
N PRO A 198 8.22 13.82 11.10
CA PRO A 198 9.32 14.52 10.44
C PRO A 198 9.84 13.76 9.23
N VAL A 199 10.41 14.49 8.25
CA VAL A 199 10.85 13.89 6.98
C VAL A 199 11.90 12.79 7.14
N ASP A 200 12.72 12.85 8.18
CA ASP A 200 13.72 11.83 8.53
C ASP A 200 13.15 10.64 9.32
N GLN A 201 11.84 10.63 9.64
CA GLN A 201 11.22 9.63 10.52
C GLN A 201 9.98 8.95 9.91
N TYR A 202 9.45 9.41 8.79
CA TYR A 202 8.20 8.86 8.25
C TYR A 202 8.33 7.38 7.85
N LEU A 203 9.47 6.95 7.30
CA LEU A 203 9.71 5.54 6.98
C LEU A 203 9.77 4.68 8.24
N GLU A 204 10.45 5.17 9.30
CA GLU A 204 10.48 4.48 10.60
C GLU A 204 9.07 4.45 11.23
N GLY A 205 8.26 5.50 11.03
CA GLY A 205 6.84 5.51 11.41
C GLY A 205 6.04 4.37 10.77
N ALA A 206 6.25 4.13 9.48
CA ALA A 206 5.64 3.02 8.75
C ALA A 206 6.18 1.65 9.24
N LEU A 207 7.49 1.55 9.51
CA LEU A 207 8.12 0.36 10.05
C LEU A 207 7.59 -0.02 11.42
N LYS A 208 7.29 0.94 12.30
CA LYS A 208 6.67 0.67 13.61
C LYS A 208 5.33 -0.06 13.47
N ILE A 209 4.53 0.30 12.45
CA ILE A 209 3.25 -0.38 12.17
C ILE A 209 3.53 -1.77 11.58
N ALA A 210 4.41 -1.86 10.59
CA ALA A 210 4.76 -3.10 9.91
C ALA A 210 5.30 -4.16 10.89
N ARG A 211 6.17 -3.77 11.84
CA ARG A 211 6.68 -4.67 12.90
C ARG A 211 5.57 -5.22 13.78
N LYS A 212 4.63 -4.36 14.23
CA LYS A 212 3.47 -4.84 15.00
C LYS A 212 2.66 -5.87 14.23
N ILE A 213 2.43 -5.64 12.93
CA ILE A 213 1.69 -6.57 12.08
C ILE A 213 2.48 -7.86 11.86
N ALA A 214 3.79 -7.77 11.66
CA ALA A 214 4.65 -8.94 11.42
C ALA A 214 4.73 -9.89 12.63
N GLU A 215 4.43 -9.41 13.84
CA GLU A 215 4.31 -10.24 15.06
C GLU A 215 2.97 -10.97 15.19
N LEU A 216 1.97 -10.67 14.33
CA LEU A 216 0.62 -11.24 14.41
C LEU A 216 0.46 -12.48 13.51
N PRO A 217 -0.57 -13.32 13.75
CA PRO A 217 -0.84 -14.49 12.93
C PRO A 217 -1.25 -14.07 11.50
N PRO A 218 -0.45 -14.40 10.48
CA PRO A 218 -0.57 -13.82 9.15
C PRO A 218 -1.90 -14.16 8.45
N LEU A 219 -2.47 -15.35 8.69
CA LEU A 219 -3.77 -15.71 8.12
C LEU A 219 -4.92 -14.89 8.73
N ALA A 220 -4.89 -14.66 10.04
CA ALA A 220 -5.90 -13.82 10.70
C ALA A 220 -5.81 -12.36 10.21
N VAL A 221 -4.59 -11.83 10.05
CA VAL A 221 -4.36 -10.48 9.49
C VAL A 221 -4.93 -10.37 8.06
N ARG A 222 -4.69 -11.37 7.19
CA ARG A 222 -5.24 -11.39 5.82
C ARG A 222 -6.77 -11.41 5.82
N LEU A 223 -7.38 -12.30 6.61
CA LEU A 223 -8.84 -12.41 6.70
C LEU A 223 -9.49 -11.15 7.26
N ALA A 224 -8.82 -10.48 8.22
CA ALA A 224 -9.27 -9.19 8.74
C ALA A 224 -9.21 -8.10 7.64
N LYS A 225 -8.11 -8.00 6.89
CA LYS A 225 -8.00 -7.06 5.74
C LYS A 225 -9.09 -7.31 4.71
N GLU A 226 -9.33 -8.57 4.33
CA GLU A 226 -10.39 -8.94 3.38
C GLU A 226 -11.78 -8.51 3.88
N SER A 227 -12.06 -8.70 5.18
CA SER A 227 -13.33 -8.33 5.80
C SER A 227 -13.52 -6.81 5.82
N VAL A 228 -12.48 -6.04 6.14
CA VAL A 228 -12.53 -4.56 6.11
C VAL A 228 -12.76 -4.06 4.69
N ASN A 229 -12.03 -4.59 3.69
CA ASN A 229 -12.20 -4.20 2.29
C ASN A 229 -13.61 -4.56 1.77
N LYS A 230 -14.21 -5.65 2.26
CA LYS A 230 -15.57 -6.05 1.91
C LYS A 230 -16.61 -5.01 2.31
N ALA A 231 -16.40 -4.28 3.39
CA ALA A 231 -17.32 -3.24 3.88
C ALA A 231 -17.57 -2.12 2.85
N PHE A 232 -16.59 -1.84 1.97
CA PHE A 232 -16.72 -0.81 0.94
C PHE A 232 -17.41 -1.29 -0.35
N ASN A 233 -17.67 -2.61 -0.48
CA ASN A 233 -18.19 -3.24 -1.70
C ASN A 233 -19.45 -4.09 -1.46
N SER A 234 -20.10 -3.98 -0.29
CA SER A 234 -21.26 -4.79 0.03
C SER A 234 -22.24 -4.07 0.96
N THR A 235 -23.45 -4.60 1.08
CA THR A 235 -24.39 -4.20 2.13
C THR A 235 -23.86 -4.63 3.50
N LEU A 236 -24.34 -3.99 4.58
CA LEU A 236 -23.96 -4.38 5.94
C LEU A 236 -24.26 -5.87 6.21
N SER A 237 -25.43 -6.35 5.77
CA SER A 237 -25.84 -7.76 5.95
C SER A 237 -24.88 -8.73 5.28
N ASP A 238 -24.50 -8.46 4.02
CA ASP A 238 -23.58 -9.31 3.27
C ASP A 238 -22.16 -9.24 3.85
N GLY A 239 -21.73 -8.03 4.27
CA GLY A 239 -20.46 -7.82 4.95
C GLY A 239 -20.36 -8.61 6.25
N LEU A 240 -21.37 -8.57 7.10
CA LEU A 240 -21.45 -9.36 8.35
C LEU A 240 -21.43 -10.87 8.10
N THR A 241 -22.10 -11.33 7.02
CA THR A 241 -22.06 -12.74 6.64
C THR A 241 -20.66 -13.17 6.20
N PHE A 242 -19.98 -12.34 5.41
CA PHE A 242 -18.60 -12.57 4.99
C PHE A 242 -17.62 -12.58 6.17
N GLU A 243 -17.70 -11.57 7.06
CA GLU A 243 -16.87 -11.45 8.27
C GLU A 243 -16.99 -12.70 9.15
N ARG A 244 -18.22 -13.17 9.42
CA ARG A 244 -18.46 -14.38 10.22
C ARG A 244 -17.82 -15.63 9.62
N LYS A 245 -17.86 -15.80 8.29
CA LYS A 245 -17.17 -16.89 7.61
C LYS A 245 -15.66 -16.80 7.82
N ASN A 246 -15.07 -15.61 7.64
CA ASN A 246 -13.65 -15.39 7.88
C ASN A 246 -13.27 -15.63 9.35
N TYR A 247 -14.11 -15.20 10.30
CA TYR A 247 -13.93 -15.49 11.73
C TYR A 247 -13.88 -17.00 11.99
N TYR A 248 -14.83 -17.78 11.47
CA TYR A 248 -14.82 -19.24 11.66
C TYR A 248 -13.60 -19.91 11.00
N LEU A 249 -13.12 -19.40 9.85
CA LEU A 249 -11.91 -19.93 9.21
C LEU A 249 -10.67 -19.78 10.09
N THR A 250 -10.58 -18.76 10.93
CA THR A 250 -9.44 -18.62 11.86
C THR A 250 -9.32 -19.77 12.84
N PHE A 251 -10.43 -20.41 13.24
CA PHE A 251 -10.43 -21.56 14.15
C PHE A 251 -9.86 -22.85 13.57
N SER A 252 -9.63 -22.90 12.26
CA SER A 252 -8.95 -24.00 11.59
C SER A 252 -7.42 -23.89 11.67
N THR A 253 -6.88 -22.77 12.19
CA THR A 253 -5.44 -22.52 12.21
C THR A 253 -4.79 -22.93 13.53
N GLU A 254 -3.54 -23.38 13.48
CA GLU A 254 -2.75 -23.64 14.70
C GLU A 254 -2.42 -22.33 15.43
N ASP A 255 -2.25 -21.22 14.69
CA ASP A 255 -1.97 -19.90 15.26
C ASP A 255 -3.11 -19.41 16.15
N GLN A 256 -4.38 -19.71 15.84
CA GLN A 256 -5.52 -19.39 16.69
C GLN A 256 -5.44 -20.11 18.04
N LYS A 257 -5.12 -21.42 18.02
CA LYS A 257 -4.97 -22.23 19.25
C LYS A 257 -3.80 -21.72 20.10
N GLU A 258 -2.67 -21.42 19.44
CA GLU A 258 -1.49 -20.85 20.09
C GLU A 258 -1.79 -19.49 20.72
N GLY A 259 -2.48 -18.61 19.98
CA GLY A 259 -2.81 -17.27 20.45
C GLY A 259 -3.68 -17.29 21.72
N ILE A 260 -4.73 -18.13 21.75
CA ILE A 260 -5.59 -18.29 22.93
C ILE A 260 -4.82 -18.91 24.09
N ARG A 261 -4.04 -19.97 23.83
CA ARG A 261 -3.25 -20.63 24.87
C ARG A 261 -2.23 -19.67 25.48
N ALA A 262 -1.45 -18.96 24.64
CA ALA A 262 -0.47 -18.00 25.11
C ALA A 262 -1.08 -16.87 25.94
N PHE A 263 -2.27 -16.39 25.56
CA PHE A 263 -3.02 -15.39 26.32
C PHE A 263 -3.42 -15.89 27.72
N LEU A 264 -3.98 -17.12 27.80
CA LEU A 264 -4.37 -17.73 29.07
C LEU A 264 -3.17 -18.00 29.98
N GLU A 265 -2.03 -18.40 29.39
CA GLU A 265 -0.77 -18.65 30.07
C GLU A 265 0.06 -17.39 30.36
N LYS A 266 -0.42 -16.20 29.93
CA LYS A 266 0.26 -14.89 30.09
C LYS A 266 1.68 -14.88 29.54
N ARG A 267 1.92 -15.51 28.39
CA ARG A 267 3.21 -15.54 27.66
C ARG A 267 3.08 -14.95 26.27
N LYS A 268 4.23 -14.63 25.66
CA LYS A 268 4.26 -14.21 24.22
C LYS A 268 3.90 -15.43 23.35
N PRO A 269 2.99 -15.26 22.36
CA PRO A 269 2.67 -16.30 21.39
C PRO A 269 3.81 -16.52 20.40
N ASN A 270 3.84 -17.71 19.78
CA ASN A 270 4.78 -18.07 18.72
C ASN A 270 4.00 -18.51 17.47
N TYR A 271 3.65 -17.56 16.62
CA TYR A 271 2.88 -17.80 15.42
C TYR A 271 3.73 -18.37 14.27
N LYS A 272 3.19 -19.35 13.57
CA LYS A 272 3.87 -20.07 12.47
C LYS A 272 3.25 -19.84 11.10
N GLY A 273 2.06 -19.23 11.05
CA GLY A 273 1.34 -18.94 9.79
C GLY A 273 0.62 -20.15 9.20
N ASN A 274 0.19 -21.11 10.01
CA ASN A 274 -0.46 -22.34 9.59
C ASN A 274 -1.70 -22.70 10.44
#